data_f4eb0ea1d4771e0b1f64cddf9e2cf8cd
#
_entry.id   f4eb0ea1d4771e0b1f64cddf9e2cf8cd
#
_cell.length_a   1.000
_cell.length_b   1.000
_cell.length_c   1.000
_cell.angle_alpha   90.00
_cell.angle_beta   90.00
_cell.angle_gamma   90.00
#
_symmetry.space_group_name_H-M   'P 1'
#
loop_
_entity.id
_entity.type
_entity.pdbx_description
1 polymer ?
#
loop_
_entity_poly.entity_id
_entity_poly.type
_entity_poly.pdbx_seq_one_letter_code
_entity_poly.pdbx_strand_id
1 'polypeptide(L)'
;FLRAIADSIYGDADYKDACAKVLPAANDGRVYDVMRALRDNSRGHAVHFSNGMTVRYAQAICFRGDRGTFCNRGVNGIDGSTSTAIGGAIASDSPVLFVTGDMSAAYDIGALAMAEIPSDFRMAVIDNGGGHIFRKVGTTRSLPEREQYFCVPPRLPLSELAAAYGFDFYELSPDDDIDTAIREFMAGKGRPAILKIKIDNNE
;
A
#
# COMPACT_ATOMS: atom_id res chain seq x y z
N PHE A 1 21.74 -15.56 4.48
CA PHE A 1 21.48 -16.88 3.88
C PHE A 1 20.72 -16.76 2.56
N LEU A 2 19.50 -16.18 2.53
CA LEU A 2 18.72 -16.02 1.30
C LEU A 2 19.39 -15.09 0.27
N ARG A 3 20.07 -14.05 0.73
CA ARG A 3 20.85 -13.17 -0.15
C ARG A 3 22.03 -13.88 -0.79
N ALA A 4 22.76 -14.72 -0.03
CA ALA A 4 23.87 -15.52 -0.57
C ALA A 4 23.39 -16.57 -1.59
N ILE A 5 22.19 -17.12 -1.43
CA ILE A 5 21.56 -18.01 -2.43
C ILE A 5 21.16 -17.22 -3.68
N ALA A 6 20.55 -16.06 -3.53
CA ALA A 6 20.19 -15.21 -4.67
C ALA A 6 21.43 -14.73 -5.44
N ASP A 7 22.48 -14.31 -4.74
CA ASP A 7 23.77 -13.89 -5.33
C ASP A 7 24.51 -15.05 -6.02
N SER A 8 24.27 -16.31 -5.60
CA SER A 8 24.87 -17.50 -6.20
C SER A 8 24.11 -18.05 -7.41
N ILE A 9 22.81 -17.76 -7.53
CA ILE A 9 21.95 -18.27 -8.61
C ILE A 9 21.77 -17.21 -9.71
N TYR A 10 21.72 -15.93 -9.33
CA TYR A 10 21.54 -14.81 -10.26
C TYR A 10 22.51 -13.68 -9.88
N GLY A 11 23.47 -13.39 -10.73
CA GLY A 11 24.25 -12.16 -10.62
C GLY A 11 23.31 -10.93 -10.65
N ASP A 12 23.66 -9.86 -9.94
CA ASP A 12 22.79 -8.68 -9.72
C ASP A 12 22.28 -8.04 -11.04
N ALA A 13 23.06 -8.16 -12.12
CA ALA A 13 22.69 -7.68 -13.46
C ALA A 13 21.63 -8.56 -14.13
N ASP A 14 21.77 -9.88 -14.06
CA ASP A 14 20.86 -10.83 -14.71
C ASP A 14 19.46 -10.82 -14.07
N TYR A 15 19.38 -10.59 -12.76
CA TYR A 15 18.09 -10.49 -12.05
C TYR A 15 17.32 -9.23 -12.42
N LYS A 16 18.00 -8.09 -12.55
CA LYS A 16 17.37 -6.82 -12.98
C LYS A 16 16.86 -6.92 -14.41
N ASP A 17 17.64 -7.51 -15.30
CA ASP A 17 17.26 -7.74 -16.70
C ASP A 17 16.14 -8.76 -16.84
N ALA A 18 16.13 -9.82 -16.03
CA ALA A 18 15.04 -10.78 -15.99
C ALA A 18 13.75 -10.16 -15.45
N CYS A 19 13.81 -9.34 -14.39
CA CYS A 19 12.66 -8.59 -13.89
C CYS A 19 12.12 -7.60 -14.92
N ALA A 20 12.98 -6.89 -15.63
CA ALA A 20 12.57 -5.94 -16.67
C ALA A 20 11.84 -6.62 -17.85
N LYS A 21 12.20 -7.88 -18.16
CA LYS A 21 11.55 -8.68 -19.22
C LYS A 21 10.20 -9.27 -18.81
N VAL A 22 9.96 -9.45 -17.50
CA VAL A 22 8.73 -10.06 -16.97
C VAL A 22 7.67 -9.00 -16.65
N LEU A 23 8.06 -7.74 -16.52
CA LEU A 23 7.10 -6.65 -16.26
C LEU A 23 6.29 -6.37 -17.53
N PRO A 24 4.94 -6.41 -17.47
CA PRO A 24 4.10 -6.01 -18.61
C PRO A 24 4.45 -4.58 -19.03
N ALA A 25 4.56 -4.35 -20.33
CA ALA A 25 4.97 -3.07 -20.90
C ALA A 25 4.00 -1.90 -20.66
N ALA A 26 2.80 -2.17 -20.17
CA ALA A 26 1.78 -1.17 -19.90
C ALA A 26 1.03 -1.52 -18.61
N ASN A 27 1.50 -0.95 -17.50
CA ASN A 27 0.70 -0.83 -16.28
C ASN A 27 0.14 0.59 -16.27
N ASP A 28 -0.98 0.79 -16.98
CA ASP A 28 -1.65 2.07 -17.12
C ASP A 28 -2.86 2.15 -16.19
N GLY A 29 -3.31 3.37 -15.92
CA GLY A 29 -4.43 3.67 -15.05
C GLY A 29 -4.00 4.45 -13.81
N ARG A 30 -4.96 5.20 -13.26
CA ARG A 30 -4.74 6.13 -12.16
C ARG A 30 -4.06 5.49 -10.94
N VAL A 31 -4.39 4.24 -10.62
CA VAL A 31 -3.77 3.54 -9.48
C VAL A 31 -2.26 3.38 -9.67
N TYR A 32 -1.80 3.12 -10.89
CA TYR A 32 -0.37 3.02 -11.17
C TYR A 32 0.34 4.37 -11.12
N ASP A 33 -0.34 5.46 -11.54
CA ASP A 33 0.20 6.81 -11.44
C ASP A 33 0.35 7.24 -9.98
N VAL A 34 -0.64 6.96 -9.15
CA VAL A 34 -0.56 7.14 -7.69
C VAL A 34 0.59 6.33 -7.09
N MET A 35 0.72 5.06 -7.46
CA MET A 35 1.79 4.19 -6.94
C MET A 35 3.18 4.69 -7.37
N ARG A 36 3.32 5.23 -8.59
CA ARG A 36 4.57 5.87 -9.06
C ARG A 36 4.87 7.13 -8.26
N ALA A 37 3.87 8.00 -8.07
CA ALA A 37 4.04 9.23 -7.28
C ALA A 37 4.44 8.92 -5.82
N LEU A 38 3.81 7.92 -5.16
CA LEU A 38 4.21 7.44 -3.84
C LEU A 38 5.66 6.95 -3.82
N ARG A 39 6.05 6.13 -4.80
CA ARG A 39 7.42 5.63 -4.93
C ARG A 39 8.43 6.78 -5.04
N ASP A 40 8.17 7.71 -5.94
CA ASP A 40 9.11 8.79 -6.27
C ASP A 40 9.26 9.80 -5.12
N ASN A 41 8.26 9.89 -4.23
CA ASN A 41 8.27 10.71 -3.03
C ASN A 41 8.64 9.95 -1.73
N SER A 42 8.90 8.63 -1.79
CA SER A 42 9.22 7.81 -0.61
C SER A 42 10.72 7.67 -0.31
N ARG A 43 11.55 8.52 -0.90
CA ARG A 43 13.00 8.48 -0.64
C ARG A 43 13.30 8.61 0.85
N GLY A 44 14.16 7.74 1.36
CA GLY A 44 14.52 7.68 2.78
C GLY A 44 13.54 6.90 3.67
N HIS A 45 12.42 6.41 3.12
CA HIS A 45 11.44 5.61 3.85
C HIS A 45 11.71 4.11 3.75
N ALA A 46 11.41 3.40 4.83
CA ALA A 46 11.06 1.99 4.76
C ALA A 46 9.61 1.88 4.25
N VAL A 47 9.34 0.95 3.34
CA VAL A 47 8.01 0.83 2.73
C VAL A 47 7.37 -0.50 3.09
N HIS A 48 6.17 -0.44 3.64
CA HIS A 48 5.34 -1.60 3.93
C HIS A 48 4.16 -1.67 2.96
N PHE A 49 3.85 -2.86 2.47
CA PHE A 49 2.68 -3.11 1.63
C PHE A 49 1.75 -4.13 2.28
N SER A 50 0.44 -3.89 2.21
CA SER A 50 -0.52 -4.94 2.52
C SER A 50 -0.64 -5.94 1.36
N ASN A 51 -1.16 -7.12 1.66
CA ASN A 51 -1.53 -8.11 0.65
C ASN A 51 -2.75 -7.67 -0.19
N GLY A 52 -3.09 -8.47 -1.17
CA GLY A 52 -4.14 -8.17 -2.14
C GLY A 52 -3.60 -7.51 -3.40
N MET A 53 -4.28 -6.48 -3.89
CA MET A 53 -3.84 -5.76 -5.09
C MET A 53 -2.64 -4.85 -4.83
N THR A 54 -2.52 -4.27 -3.63
CA THR A 54 -1.48 -3.28 -3.30
C THR A 54 -0.07 -3.77 -3.59
N VAL A 55 0.30 -4.95 -3.05
CA VAL A 55 1.63 -5.53 -3.31
C VAL A 55 1.83 -5.90 -4.77
N ARG A 56 0.77 -6.25 -5.50
CA ARG A 56 0.84 -6.55 -6.93
C ARG A 56 1.11 -5.31 -7.77
N TYR A 57 0.46 -4.18 -7.44
CA TYR A 57 0.77 -2.89 -8.07
C TYR A 57 2.22 -2.48 -7.81
N ALA A 58 2.68 -2.62 -6.56
CA ALA A 58 4.06 -2.33 -6.19
C ALA A 58 5.06 -3.19 -6.98
N GLN A 59 4.81 -4.49 -7.09
CA GLN A 59 5.64 -5.41 -7.89
C GLN A 59 5.68 -5.02 -9.36
N ALA A 60 4.53 -4.66 -9.93
CA ALA A 60 4.40 -4.32 -11.34
C ALA A 60 5.22 -3.08 -11.76
N ILE A 61 5.48 -2.16 -10.84
CA ILE A 61 6.28 -0.94 -11.09
C ILE A 61 7.64 -0.94 -10.38
N CYS A 62 8.05 -2.08 -9.83
CA CYS A 62 9.28 -2.22 -9.05
C CYS A 62 9.39 -1.20 -7.90
N PHE A 63 8.28 -0.92 -7.21
CA PHE A 63 8.27 -0.02 -6.06
C PHE A 63 9.01 -0.65 -4.90
N ARG A 64 10.17 -0.10 -4.55
CA ARG A 64 10.99 -0.55 -3.42
C ARG A 64 11.37 0.66 -2.56
N GLY A 65 11.31 0.49 -1.26
CA GLY A 65 11.86 1.45 -0.31
C GLY A 65 13.38 1.30 -0.22
N ASP A 66 14.11 2.39 -0.22
CA ASP A 66 15.57 2.41 -0.08
C ASP A 66 16.05 2.09 1.35
N ARG A 67 15.14 2.10 2.34
CA ARG A 67 15.36 1.64 3.73
C ARG A 67 14.75 0.27 4.04
N GLY A 68 14.28 -0.42 3.03
CA GLY A 68 13.65 -1.73 3.14
C GLY A 68 12.25 -1.78 2.55
N THR A 69 11.84 -2.97 2.12
CA THR A 69 10.51 -3.24 1.58
C THR A 69 9.93 -4.45 2.29
N PHE A 70 8.76 -4.31 2.88
CA PHE A 70 8.15 -5.30 3.75
C PHE A 70 6.72 -5.62 3.33
N CYS A 71 6.32 -6.87 3.50
CA CYS A 71 4.94 -7.33 3.27
C CYS A 71 4.73 -8.67 3.97
N ASN A 72 3.58 -8.88 4.58
CA ASN A 72 3.22 -10.12 5.29
C ASN A 72 2.85 -11.23 4.29
N ARG A 73 3.86 -11.79 3.58
CA ARG A 73 3.65 -12.73 2.46
C ARG A 73 3.56 -14.21 2.84
N GLY A 74 3.65 -14.55 4.12
CA GLY A 74 3.67 -15.95 4.58
C GLY A 74 2.45 -16.75 4.11
N VAL A 75 1.25 -16.29 4.47
CA VAL A 75 -0.03 -16.90 4.07
C VAL A 75 -0.92 -15.96 3.23
N ASN A 76 -0.40 -14.80 2.86
CA ASN A 76 -1.09 -13.78 2.06
C ASN A 76 -2.38 -13.23 2.67
N GLY A 77 -2.55 -13.28 4.00
CA GLY A 77 -3.64 -12.65 4.72
C GLY A 77 -3.62 -11.12 4.56
N ILE A 78 -4.78 -10.50 4.65
CA ILE A 78 -4.93 -9.03 4.61
C ILE A 78 -5.03 -8.41 6.00
N ASP A 79 -5.09 -9.23 7.02
CA ASP A 79 -5.03 -8.90 8.44
C ASP A 79 -3.58 -8.63 8.91
N GLY A 80 -3.41 -7.95 10.04
CA GLY A 80 -2.13 -7.72 10.69
C GLY A 80 -1.14 -6.83 9.93
N SER A 81 -1.50 -6.27 8.77
CA SER A 81 -0.58 -5.46 7.95
C SER A 81 -0.37 -4.08 8.55
N THR A 82 -1.42 -3.46 9.12
CA THR A 82 -1.35 -2.14 9.77
C THR A 82 -0.52 -2.22 11.03
N SER A 83 -0.78 -3.20 11.90
CA SER A 83 0.00 -3.41 13.14
C SER A 83 1.47 -3.72 12.85
N THR A 84 1.77 -4.51 11.80
CA THR A 84 3.16 -4.77 11.38
C THR A 84 3.86 -3.49 10.93
N ALA A 85 3.19 -2.65 10.13
CA ALA A 85 3.77 -1.40 9.65
C ALA A 85 4.02 -0.40 10.78
N ILE A 86 3.07 -0.28 11.73
CA ILE A 86 3.21 0.55 12.95
C ILE A 86 4.34 0.03 13.82
N GLY A 87 4.40 -1.28 14.07
CA GLY A 87 5.49 -1.89 14.82
C GLY A 87 6.86 -1.65 14.16
N GLY A 88 6.91 -1.73 12.82
CA GLY A 88 8.09 -1.38 12.04
C GLY A 88 8.49 0.09 12.21
N ALA A 89 7.52 1.01 12.23
CA ALA A 89 7.78 2.43 12.43
C ALA A 89 8.33 2.73 13.84
N ILE A 90 7.78 2.09 14.88
CA ILE A 90 8.23 2.25 16.26
C ILE A 90 9.66 1.69 16.46
N ALA A 91 9.98 0.59 15.78
CA ALA A 91 11.26 -0.10 15.90
C ALA A 91 12.36 0.43 14.97
N SER A 92 12.05 1.37 14.07
CA SER A 92 12.96 1.87 13.03
C SER A 92 13.38 3.31 13.32
N ASP A 93 14.62 3.64 12.99
CA ASP A 93 15.11 5.03 12.94
C ASP A 93 14.78 5.73 11.60
N SER A 94 14.06 5.07 10.72
CA SER A 94 13.69 5.58 9.41
C SER A 94 12.18 5.81 9.33
N PRO A 95 11.73 6.88 8.65
CA PRO A 95 10.31 7.08 8.41
C PRO A 95 9.69 5.90 7.65
N VAL A 96 8.43 5.60 7.91
CA VAL A 96 7.72 4.47 7.29
C VAL A 96 6.57 4.98 6.44
N LEU A 97 6.54 4.52 5.18
CA LEU A 97 5.38 4.60 4.30
C LEU A 97 4.69 3.24 4.27
N PHE A 98 3.46 3.18 4.72
CA PHE A 98 2.59 2.00 4.60
C PHE A 98 1.55 2.22 3.51
N VAL A 99 1.53 1.36 2.49
CA VAL A 99 0.54 1.39 1.41
C VAL A 99 -0.36 0.17 1.53
N THR A 100 -1.65 0.41 1.67
CA THR A 100 -2.65 -0.63 1.96
C THR A 100 -3.91 -0.46 1.11
N GLY A 101 -4.69 -1.52 0.99
CA GLY A 101 -6.06 -1.44 0.46
C GLY A 101 -7.07 -1.19 1.57
N ASP A 102 -8.24 -0.72 1.20
CA ASP A 102 -9.37 -0.43 2.09
C ASP A 102 -9.79 -1.63 2.97
N MET A 103 -9.90 -2.81 2.40
CA MET A 103 -10.24 -4.04 3.14
C MET A 103 -9.16 -4.41 4.15
N SER A 104 -7.88 -4.36 3.75
CA SER A 104 -6.77 -4.68 4.67
C SER A 104 -6.68 -3.66 5.81
N ALA A 105 -6.91 -2.37 5.52
CA ALA A 105 -6.99 -1.34 6.54
C ALA A 105 -8.15 -1.61 7.51
N ALA A 106 -9.34 -1.96 7.01
CA ALA A 106 -10.51 -2.25 7.84
C ALA A 106 -10.31 -3.46 8.78
N TYR A 107 -9.61 -4.50 8.31
CA TYR A 107 -9.34 -5.70 9.11
C TYR A 107 -8.40 -5.47 10.30
N ASP A 108 -7.57 -4.43 10.25
CA ASP A 108 -6.52 -4.18 11.25
C ASP A 108 -6.48 -2.71 11.70
N ILE A 109 -7.59 -1.99 11.55
CA ILE A 109 -7.67 -0.56 11.88
C ILE A 109 -7.50 -0.26 13.37
N GLY A 110 -7.82 -1.23 14.23
CA GLY A 110 -7.62 -1.13 15.68
C GLY A 110 -6.15 -0.88 16.09
N ALA A 111 -5.21 -1.19 15.21
CA ALA A 111 -3.80 -0.92 15.45
C ALA A 111 -3.48 0.57 15.65
N LEU A 112 -4.28 1.49 15.09
CA LEU A 112 -4.12 2.94 15.27
C LEU A 112 -4.28 3.38 16.74
N ALA A 113 -4.97 2.58 17.56
CA ALA A 113 -5.23 2.88 18.97
C ALA A 113 -4.18 2.28 19.93
N MET A 114 -3.24 1.46 19.45
CA MET A 114 -2.45 0.59 20.32
C MET A 114 -1.16 1.22 20.84
N ALA A 115 -0.63 2.25 20.21
CA ALA A 115 0.67 2.82 20.59
C ALA A 115 0.79 4.29 20.20
N GLU A 116 1.81 4.94 20.73
CA GLU A 116 2.27 6.24 20.26
C GLU A 116 2.94 6.04 18.89
N ILE A 117 2.28 6.48 17.82
CA ILE A 117 2.74 6.28 16.45
C ILE A 117 3.68 7.42 16.06
N PRO A 118 4.87 7.12 15.50
CA PRO A 118 5.83 8.14 15.11
C PRO A 118 5.26 9.17 14.15
N SER A 119 5.62 10.44 14.33
CA SER A 119 5.07 11.56 13.54
C SER A 119 5.43 11.53 12.06
N ASP A 120 6.42 10.74 11.67
CA ASP A 120 6.85 10.49 10.29
C ASP A 120 6.23 9.23 9.66
N PHE A 121 5.31 8.57 10.36
CA PHE A 121 4.52 7.45 9.79
C PHE A 121 3.49 7.97 8.79
N ARG A 122 3.47 7.38 7.62
CA ARG A 122 2.55 7.70 6.52
C ARG A 122 1.76 6.46 6.10
N MET A 123 0.43 6.54 6.12
CA MET A 123 -0.46 5.46 5.72
C MET A 123 -1.28 5.88 4.50
N ALA A 124 -1.00 5.30 3.34
CA ALA A 124 -1.76 5.52 2.11
C ALA A 124 -2.75 4.37 1.89
N VAL A 125 -4.04 4.67 1.86
CA VAL A 125 -5.14 3.70 1.73
C VAL A 125 -5.75 3.80 0.34
N ILE A 126 -5.57 2.77 -0.49
CA ILE A 126 -6.22 2.64 -1.80
C ILE A 126 -7.65 2.17 -1.57
N ASP A 127 -8.60 3.10 -1.71
CA ASP A 127 -10.03 2.84 -1.59
C ASP A 127 -10.63 2.60 -2.97
N ASN A 128 -10.80 1.33 -3.31
CA ASN A 128 -11.39 0.87 -4.57
C ASN A 128 -12.74 0.17 -4.37
N GLY A 129 -13.41 0.40 -3.24
CA GLY A 129 -14.73 -0.14 -2.93
C GLY A 129 -14.74 -1.60 -2.51
N GLY A 130 -13.62 -2.11 -1.98
CA GLY A 130 -13.52 -3.44 -1.39
C GLY A 130 -13.38 -4.59 -2.37
N GLY A 131 -12.63 -5.61 -2.00
CA GLY A 131 -12.58 -6.90 -2.66
C GLY A 131 -12.18 -6.91 -4.15
N HIS A 132 -11.56 -5.86 -4.67
CA HIS A 132 -11.26 -5.70 -6.10
C HIS A 132 -10.45 -6.88 -6.69
N ILE A 133 -9.61 -7.53 -5.89
CA ILE A 133 -8.86 -8.73 -6.30
C ILE A 133 -9.78 -9.83 -6.82
N PHE A 134 -10.97 -9.99 -6.24
CA PHE A 134 -11.93 -11.05 -6.64
C PHE A 134 -12.54 -10.83 -8.01
N ARG A 135 -12.49 -9.61 -8.54
CA ARG A 135 -12.87 -9.30 -9.94
C ARG A 135 -11.79 -9.71 -10.93
N LYS A 136 -10.53 -9.88 -10.48
CA LYS A 136 -9.36 -10.17 -11.32
C LYS A 136 -8.92 -11.63 -11.24
N VAL A 137 -9.21 -12.35 -10.15
CA VAL A 137 -8.83 -13.75 -9.96
C VAL A 137 -9.79 -14.68 -10.70
N GLY A 138 -9.25 -15.59 -11.52
CA GLY A 138 -10.04 -16.44 -12.42
C GLY A 138 -11.10 -17.31 -11.72
N THR A 139 -10.80 -17.82 -10.53
CA THR A 139 -11.71 -18.66 -9.75
C THR A 139 -12.94 -17.93 -9.21
N THR A 140 -12.83 -16.63 -8.95
CA THR A 140 -13.91 -15.82 -8.37
C THR A 140 -14.56 -14.87 -9.36
N ARG A 141 -13.86 -14.54 -10.46
CA ARG A 141 -14.34 -13.55 -11.45
C ARG A 141 -15.69 -13.88 -12.05
N SER A 142 -16.00 -15.16 -12.24
CA SER A 142 -17.24 -15.66 -12.85
C SER A 142 -18.33 -16.02 -11.86
N LEU A 143 -18.10 -15.87 -10.55
CA LEU A 143 -19.10 -16.21 -9.53
C LEU A 143 -20.22 -15.16 -9.53
N PRO A 144 -21.51 -15.56 -9.65
CA PRO A 144 -22.64 -14.63 -9.60
C PRO A 144 -22.75 -13.92 -8.24
N GLU A 145 -22.33 -14.58 -7.16
CA GLU A 145 -22.36 -14.05 -5.80
C GLU A 145 -21.18 -13.11 -5.47
N ARG A 146 -20.24 -12.92 -6.39
CA ARG A 146 -19.01 -12.14 -6.17
C ARG A 146 -19.27 -10.76 -5.59
N GLU A 147 -20.19 -9.99 -6.20
CA GLU A 147 -20.46 -8.62 -5.77
C GLU A 147 -21.19 -8.58 -4.42
N GLN A 148 -21.94 -9.60 -4.08
CA GLN A 148 -22.70 -9.67 -2.83
C GLN A 148 -21.84 -10.02 -1.63
N TYR A 149 -20.83 -10.91 -1.79
CA TYR A 149 -20.10 -11.47 -0.66
C TYR A 149 -18.60 -11.19 -0.67
N PHE A 150 -18.00 -10.91 -1.83
CA PHE A 150 -16.55 -10.75 -1.94
C PHE A 150 -16.14 -9.31 -2.23
N CYS A 151 -16.92 -8.55 -3.01
CA CYS A 151 -16.62 -7.19 -3.41
C CYS A 151 -17.45 -6.17 -2.63
N VAL A 152 -17.59 -6.36 -1.33
CA VAL A 152 -18.38 -5.46 -0.47
C VAL A 152 -17.49 -4.36 0.08
N PRO A 153 -17.86 -3.06 -0.13
CA PRO A 153 -17.12 -1.95 0.43
C PRO A 153 -17.08 -1.98 1.97
N PRO A 154 -15.92 -1.80 2.60
CA PRO A 154 -15.87 -1.69 4.05
C PRO A 154 -16.49 -0.37 4.51
N ARG A 155 -17.13 -0.39 5.67
CA ARG A 155 -17.53 0.86 6.37
C ARG A 155 -16.34 1.37 7.18
N LEU A 156 -15.49 2.19 6.54
CA LEU A 156 -14.25 2.66 7.14
C LEU A 156 -14.22 4.20 7.15
N PRO A 157 -14.65 4.84 8.26
CA PRO A 157 -14.66 6.30 8.40
C PRO A 157 -13.25 6.82 8.71
N LEU A 158 -12.36 6.83 7.71
CA LEU A 158 -10.94 7.13 7.90
C LEU A 158 -10.67 8.54 8.42
N SER A 159 -11.47 9.55 8.04
CA SER A 159 -11.31 10.92 8.51
C SER A 159 -11.61 11.05 10.00
N GLU A 160 -12.68 10.41 10.45
CA GLU A 160 -13.10 10.39 11.85
C GLU A 160 -12.09 9.60 12.73
N LEU A 161 -11.59 8.49 12.21
CA LEU A 161 -10.57 7.68 12.89
C LEU A 161 -9.23 8.43 12.95
N ALA A 162 -8.83 9.10 11.88
CA ALA A 162 -7.64 9.94 11.86
C ALA A 162 -7.72 11.04 12.93
N ALA A 163 -8.85 11.74 12.99
CA ALA A 163 -9.08 12.78 14.01
C ALA A 163 -9.05 12.20 15.43
N ALA A 164 -9.69 11.04 15.66
CA ALA A 164 -9.76 10.39 16.97
C ALA A 164 -8.39 9.94 17.49
N TYR A 165 -7.51 9.48 16.59
CA TYR A 165 -6.18 8.95 16.94
C TYR A 165 -5.02 9.93 16.69
N GLY A 166 -5.33 11.19 16.38
CA GLY A 166 -4.31 12.23 16.27
C GLY A 166 -3.50 12.22 14.98
N PHE A 167 -4.04 11.68 13.90
CA PHE A 167 -3.46 11.74 12.56
C PHE A 167 -3.91 12.98 11.80
N ASP A 168 -3.04 13.48 10.94
CA ASP A 168 -3.46 14.37 9.85
C ASP A 168 -4.14 13.53 8.76
N PHE A 169 -5.21 14.08 8.16
CA PHE A 169 -5.98 13.38 7.15
C PHE A 169 -5.93 14.11 5.81
N TYR A 170 -5.66 13.35 4.76
CA TYR A 170 -5.65 13.79 3.36
C TYR A 170 -6.58 12.90 2.53
N GLU A 171 -7.17 13.46 1.49
CA GLU A 171 -7.98 12.72 0.53
C GLU A 171 -7.52 13.08 -0.89
N LEU A 172 -7.34 12.07 -1.73
CA LEU A 172 -7.09 12.19 -3.16
C LEU A 172 -8.31 11.67 -3.91
N SER A 173 -9.08 12.57 -4.48
CA SER A 173 -10.25 12.26 -5.31
C SER A 173 -9.87 12.02 -6.78
N PRO A 174 -10.74 11.39 -7.61
CA PRO A 174 -10.42 11.06 -9.00
C PRO A 174 -9.97 12.25 -9.86
N ASP A 175 -10.47 13.44 -9.59
CA ASP A 175 -10.17 14.65 -10.38
C ASP A 175 -8.99 15.47 -9.85
N ASP A 176 -8.43 15.08 -8.69
CA ASP A 176 -7.32 15.81 -8.08
C ASP A 176 -5.99 15.55 -8.78
N ASP A 177 -5.07 16.52 -8.67
CA ASP A 177 -3.69 16.39 -9.11
C ASP A 177 -2.90 15.46 -8.18
N ILE A 178 -2.45 14.35 -8.72
CA ILE A 178 -1.79 13.28 -7.98
C ILE A 178 -0.48 13.78 -7.34
N ASP A 179 0.35 14.46 -8.12
CA ASP A 179 1.70 14.84 -7.68
C ASP A 179 1.65 15.86 -6.54
N THR A 180 0.70 16.79 -6.60
CA THR A 180 0.50 17.79 -5.55
C THR A 180 -0.01 17.12 -4.27
N ALA A 181 -1.06 16.31 -4.34
CA ALA A 181 -1.64 15.64 -3.19
C ALA A 181 -0.64 14.71 -2.49
N ILE A 182 0.13 13.93 -3.27
CA ILE A 182 1.15 13.03 -2.71
C ILE A 182 2.30 13.81 -2.05
N ARG A 183 2.76 14.91 -2.66
CA ARG A 183 3.81 15.73 -2.05
C ARG A 183 3.36 16.36 -0.73
N GLU A 184 2.15 16.89 -0.66
CA GLU A 184 1.60 17.47 0.57
C GLU A 184 1.50 16.42 1.68
N PHE A 185 0.95 15.25 1.36
CA PHE A 185 0.86 14.12 2.29
C PHE A 185 2.24 13.68 2.81
N MET A 186 3.23 13.54 1.94
CA MET A 186 4.57 13.09 2.31
C MET A 186 5.37 14.17 3.05
N ALA A 187 5.09 15.46 2.79
CA ALA A 187 5.78 16.59 3.43
C ALA A 187 5.26 16.93 4.84
N GLY A 188 4.11 16.40 5.26
CA GLY A 188 3.49 16.66 6.56
C GLY A 188 4.48 16.42 7.72
N LYS A 189 4.43 17.26 8.76
CA LYS A 189 5.34 17.19 9.91
C LYS A 189 4.57 17.31 11.22
N GLY A 190 5.13 16.68 12.24
CA GLY A 190 4.64 16.81 13.63
C GLY A 190 3.56 15.81 14.02
N ARG A 191 2.87 15.20 13.06
CA ARG A 191 1.85 14.16 13.29
C ARG A 191 1.95 13.05 12.24
N PRO A 192 1.61 11.80 12.59
CA PRO A 192 1.42 10.76 11.59
C PRO A 192 0.26 11.15 10.67
N ALA A 193 0.25 10.63 9.45
CA ALA A 193 -0.77 11.01 8.48
C ALA A 193 -1.40 9.82 7.75
N ILE A 194 -2.68 9.97 7.42
CA ILE A 194 -3.45 9.05 6.58
C ILE A 194 -3.86 9.77 5.30
N LEU A 195 -3.59 9.14 4.15
CA LEU A 195 -4.09 9.56 2.84
C LEU A 195 -5.09 8.52 2.35
N LYS A 196 -6.34 8.95 2.13
CA LYS A 196 -7.36 8.16 1.44
C LYS A 196 -7.30 8.43 -0.05
N ILE A 197 -7.08 7.39 -0.85
CA ILE A 197 -6.96 7.45 -2.31
C ILE A 197 -8.19 6.81 -2.91
N LYS A 198 -9.09 7.59 -3.50
CA LYS A 198 -10.29 7.11 -4.18
C LYS A 198 -9.93 6.67 -5.59
N ILE A 199 -10.22 5.40 -5.90
CA ILE A 199 -10.07 4.82 -7.23
C ILE A 199 -11.45 4.43 -7.75
N ASP A 200 -11.77 4.83 -8.97
CA ASP A 200 -13.02 4.45 -9.60
C ASP A 200 -13.09 2.95 -9.87
N ASN A 201 -14.24 2.35 -9.58
CA ASN A 201 -14.46 0.90 -9.72
C ASN A 201 -14.40 0.39 -11.18
N ASN A 202 -14.25 1.26 -12.15
CA ASN A 202 -14.20 0.94 -13.57
C ASN A 202 -12.77 0.82 -14.13
N GLU A 203 -11.74 0.96 -13.30
CA GLU A 203 -10.32 0.80 -13.68
C GLU A 203 -9.73 -0.62 -13.39
#